data_70138b659786d4f2b5faf5aeddccf949
#
_entry.id   70138b659786d4f2b5faf5aeddccf949
#
_cell.length_a   1.000
_cell.length_b   1.000
_cell.length_c   1.000
_cell.angle_alpha   90.00
_cell.angle_beta   90.00
_cell.angle_gamma   90.00
#
_symmetry.space_group_name_H-M   'P 1'
#
loop_
_entity.id
_entity.type
_entity.pdbx_description
1 polymer ?
#
loop_
_entity_poly.entity_id
_entity_poly.type
_entity_poly.pdbx_seq_one_letter_code
_entity_poly.pdbx_strand_id
1 'polypeptide(L)'
;MAQSLGIDPNREIQLQASTKQVNQFFRRFNAEEGPDGQRWYLEHPDFRSVGVRKKYIPLLMDKTAGIADSLVRAFANEATAGPHFLSLHGGQFLAEVQAVFSWEGKPDTLQLFLTIQEESIGSKWVIVAAQGLAYLAKGQKDTGQVFLHPMSHEIEFMNLFRAFQDAENLHSYVKEDFQPDGLSVLWYEIQRKRVVFKSVVGVRFHCLQIDGWYFTLEQKLRPELNSGWLITHLQRQLPADPNPVHHE
;
A
#
# COMPACT_ATOMS: atom_id res chain seq x y z
N MET A 1 20.44 0.34 31.93
CA MET A 1 20.93 0.97 30.71
C MET A 1 20.00 0.56 29.59
N ALA A 2 19.14 1.46 29.15
CA ALA A 2 18.25 1.21 28.03
C ALA A 2 19.05 1.38 26.73
N GLN A 3 19.30 0.30 26.02
CA GLN A 3 19.82 0.37 24.65
C GLN A 3 18.71 0.97 23.77
N SER A 4 18.91 2.20 23.33
CA SER A 4 18.13 2.78 22.24
C SER A 4 18.37 1.90 21.00
N LEU A 5 17.36 1.17 20.58
CA LEU A 5 17.33 0.46 19.29
C LEU A 5 17.38 1.55 18.21
N GLY A 6 18.59 1.84 17.75
CA GLY A 6 18.85 2.86 16.75
C GLY A 6 18.18 2.51 15.44
N ILE A 7 17.08 3.18 15.16
CA ILE A 7 16.65 3.40 13.76
C ILE A 7 17.81 4.17 13.15
N ASP A 8 18.43 3.60 12.10
CA ASP A 8 19.52 4.26 11.38
C ASP A 8 18.98 5.60 10.82
N PRO A 9 19.46 6.77 11.33
CA PRO A 9 18.96 8.07 10.91
C PRO A 9 19.13 8.31 9.41
N ASN A 10 20.12 7.66 8.78
CA ASN A 10 20.35 7.77 7.36
C ASN A 10 19.25 7.06 6.55
N ARG A 11 18.70 5.96 7.07
CA ARG A 11 17.61 5.21 6.44
C ARG A 11 16.29 5.97 6.50
N GLU A 12 16.02 6.64 7.61
CA GLU A 12 14.83 7.48 7.77
C GLU A 12 14.89 8.74 6.89
N ILE A 13 16.05 9.38 6.79
CA ILE A 13 16.29 10.53 5.88
C ILE A 13 16.16 10.08 4.42
N GLN A 14 16.65 8.89 4.08
CA GLN A 14 16.56 8.33 2.73
C GLN A 14 15.10 8.02 2.35
N LEU A 15 14.30 7.47 3.27
CA LEU A 15 12.88 7.22 3.08
C LEU A 15 12.07 8.51 2.95
N GLN A 16 12.36 9.55 3.74
CA GLN A 16 11.72 10.85 3.63
C GLN A 16 12.05 11.54 2.29
N ALA A 17 13.30 11.44 1.83
CA ALA A 17 13.70 11.94 0.51
C ALA A 17 12.99 11.18 -0.61
N SER A 18 12.84 9.86 -0.50
CA SER A 18 12.13 9.01 -1.45
C SER A 18 10.67 9.39 -1.57
N THR A 19 9.98 9.59 -0.46
CA THR A 19 8.56 9.98 -0.45
C THR A 19 8.34 11.35 -1.12
N LYS A 20 9.25 12.29 -0.93
CA LYS A 20 9.19 13.60 -1.61
C LYS A 20 9.36 13.50 -3.13
N GLN A 21 10.10 12.52 -3.61
CA GLN A 21 10.35 12.33 -5.05
C GLN A 21 9.13 11.77 -5.82
N VAL A 22 8.17 11.15 -5.17
CA VAL A 22 6.93 10.69 -5.84
C VAL A 22 6.13 11.85 -6.41
N ASN A 23 6.15 13.01 -5.75
CA ASN A 23 5.56 14.25 -6.29
C ASN A 23 6.29 14.74 -7.55
N GLN A 24 7.59 14.50 -7.63
CA GLN A 24 8.38 14.81 -8.80
C GLN A 24 8.04 13.88 -9.96
N PHE A 25 7.83 12.57 -9.70
CA PHE A 25 7.33 11.65 -10.71
C PHE A 25 6.02 12.15 -11.32
N PHE A 26 5.05 12.58 -10.49
CA PHE A 26 3.77 13.10 -10.97
C PHE A 26 3.95 14.36 -11.82
N ARG A 27 4.78 15.30 -11.37
CA ARG A 27 5.05 16.50 -12.16
C ARG A 27 5.66 16.20 -13.51
N ARG A 28 6.61 15.26 -13.59
CA ARG A 28 7.20 14.83 -14.86
C ARG A 28 6.21 14.12 -15.76
N PHE A 29 5.42 13.21 -15.21
CA PHE A 29 4.35 12.51 -15.95
C PHE A 29 3.36 13.52 -16.55
N ASN A 30 3.01 14.53 -15.80
CA ASN A 30 2.07 15.57 -16.19
C ASN A 30 2.67 16.66 -17.09
N ALA A 31 3.99 16.70 -17.30
CA ALA A 31 4.73 17.82 -17.87
C ALA A 31 4.52 19.14 -17.08
N GLU A 32 4.72 19.07 -15.79
CA GLU A 32 4.68 20.20 -14.84
C GLU A 32 6.08 20.49 -14.27
N GLU A 33 7.13 19.87 -14.84
CA GLU A 33 8.52 20.04 -14.45
C GLU A 33 9.44 19.84 -15.65
N GLY A 34 10.42 20.72 -15.80
CA GLY A 34 11.44 20.63 -16.83
C GLY A 34 12.53 19.58 -16.57
N PRO A 35 13.40 19.32 -17.56
CA PRO A 35 14.54 18.41 -17.41
C PRO A 35 15.51 18.84 -16.30
N ASP A 36 15.59 20.12 -16.02
CA ASP A 36 16.40 20.76 -14.98
C ASP A 36 15.78 20.65 -13.57
N GLY A 37 14.58 20.07 -13.45
CA GLY A 37 13.84 19.96 -12.20
C GLY A 37 13.08 21.22 -11.80
N GLN A 38 13.07 22.25 -12.64
CA GLN A 38 12.27 23.45 -12.38
C GLN A 38 10.79 23.19 -12.63
N ARG A 39 9.94 23.66 -11.72
CA ARG A 39 8.49 23.59 -11.87
C ARG A 39 8.00 24.52 -12.97
N TRP A 40 7.12 23.99 -13.80
CA TRP A 40 6.34 24.77 -14.75
C TRP A 40 4.95 25.05 -14.18
N TYR A 41 4.44 26.20 -14.53
CA TYR A 41 3.11 26.67 -14.16
C TYR A 41 2.31 26.97 -15.43
N LEU A 42 1.07 27.39 -15.27
CA LEU A 42 0.10 27.56 -16.36
C LEU A 42 0.61 28.48 -17.50
N GLU A 43 1.48 29.46 -17.18
CA GLU A 43 2.05 30.40 -18.11
C GLU A 43 3.19 29.81 -18.97
N HIS A 44 3.73 28.65 -18.57
CA HIS A 44 4.82 28.02 -19.31
C HIS A 44 4.27 27.30 -20.55
N PRO A 45 4.84 27.50 -21.77
CA PRO A 45 4.32 26.95 -23.02
C PRO A 45 4.26 25.41 -23.03
N ASP A 46 5.14 24.75 -22.28
CA ASP A 46 5.20 23.30 -22.17
C ASP A 46 4.39 22.72 -21.00
N PHE A 47 3.77 23.58 -20.17
CA PHE A 47 2.96 23.12 -19.06
C PHE A 47 1.82 22.22 -19.55
N ARG A 48 1.80 20.98 -19.07
CA ARG A 48 0.83 19.92 -19.42
C ARG A 48 0.76 19.63 -20.94
N SER A 49 1.81 19.95 -21.67
CA SER A 49 1.89 19.73 -23.12
C SER A 49 1.84 18.23 -23.46
N VAL A 50 0.92 17.85 -24.36
CA VAL A 50 0.81 16.47 -24.88
C VAL A 50 2.12 16.01 -25.52
N GLY A 51 2.80 16.88 -26.27
CA GLY A 51 4.07 16.57 -26.92
C GLY A 51 5.19 16.25 -25.92
N VAL A 52 5.25 17.01 -24.83
CA VAL A 52 6.23 16.77 -23.75
C VAL A 52 5.89 15.50 -22.97
N ARG A 53 4.63 15.30 -22.63
CA ARG A 53 4.17 14.08 -21.94
C ARG A 53 4.48 12.80 -22.73
N LYS A 54 4.25 12.81 -24.04
CA LYS A 54 4.62 11.70 -24.94
C LYS A 54 6.11 11.38 -24.91
N LYS A 55 6.97 12.35 -24.68
CA LYS A 55 8.42 12.15 -24.55
C LYS A 55 8.80 11.69 -23.13
N TYR A 56 8.15 12.23 -22.09
CA TYR A 56 8.54 11.96 -20.70
C TYR A 56 8.04 10.61 -20.21
N ILE A 57 6.81 10.20 -20.54
CA ILE A 57 6.21 8.95 -20.02
C ILE A 57 7.10 7.74 -20.32
N PRO A 58 7.63 7.50 -21.55
CA PRO A 58 8.56 6.40 -21.80
C PRO A 58 9.86 6.48 -21.00
N LEU A 59 10.33 7.68 -20.67
CA LEU A 59 11.54 7.90 -19.88
C LEU A 59 11.34 7.56 -18.39
N LEU A 60 10.10 7.53 -17.92
CA LEU A 60 9.74 7.17 -16.55
C LEU A 60 9.61 5.66 -16.34
N MET A 61 9.78 4.84 -17.40
CA MET A 61 9.78 3.38 -17.30
C MET A 61 11.11 2.87 -16.75
N ASP A 62 11.07 1.85 -15.91
CA ASP A 62 12.25 1.10 -15.53
C ASP A 62 12.71 0.22 -16.70
N LYS A 63 13.84 0.54 -17.29
CA LYS A 63 14.41 -0.20 -18.43
C LYS A 63 14.74 -1.65 -18.11
N THR A 64 14.90 -1.99 -16.83
CA THR A 64 15.23 -3.35 -16.37
C THR A 64 14.00 -4.18 -16.05
N ALA A 65 12.80 -3.59 -16.06
CA ALA A 65 11.55 -4.27 -15.71
C ALA A 65 11.01 -5.18 -16.84
N GLY A 66 11.60 -5.16 -18.04
CA GLY A 66 11.17 -5.99 -19.16
C GLY A 66 9.80 -5.60 -19.74
N ILE A 67 9.34 -4.35 -19.53
CA ILE A 67 8.08 -3.85 -20.09
C ILE A 67 8.24 -3.70 -21.61
N ALA A 68 7.35 -4.33 -22.38
CA ALA A 68 7.44 -4.30 -23.84
C ALA A 68 7.25 -2.87 -24.40
N ASP A 69 8.09 -2.47 -25.35
CA ASP A 69 8.03 -1.14 -25.97
C ASP A 69 6.68 -0.82 -26.62
N SER A 70 6.00 -1.84 -27.16
CA SER A 70 4.65 -1.68 -27.72
C SER A 70 3.64 -1.28 -26.65
N LEU A 71 3.75 -1.87 -25.45
CA LEU A 71 2.88 -1.55 -24.30
C LEU A 71 3.16 -0.14 -23.78
N VAL A 72 4.45 0.25 -23.69
CA VAL A 72 4.86 1.61 -23.31
C VAL A 72 4.31 2.65 -24.27
N ARG A 73 4.39 2.40 -25.59
CA ARG A 73 3.83 3.32 -26.60
C ARG A 73 2.31 3.42 -26.51
N ALA A 74 1.62 2.29 -26.33
CA ALA A 74 0.16 2.28 -26.18
C ALA A 74 -0.25 3.09 -24.94
N PHE A 75 0.39 2.85 -23.80
CA PHE A 75 0.17 3.59 -22.55
C PHE A 75 0.39 5.10 -22.74
N ALA A 76 1.55 5.50 -23.30
CA ALA A 76 1.86 6.91 -23.49
C ALA A 76 0.84 7.61 -24.41
N ASN A 77 0.35 6.94 -25.45
CA ASN A 77 -0.67 7.49 -26.34
C ASN A 77 -2.01 7.62 -25.62
N GLU A 78 -2.48 6.63 -24.91
CA GLU A 78 -3.76 6.63 -24.22
C GLU A 78 -3.74 7.59 -23.01
N ALA A 79 -2.69 7.61 -22.21
CA ALA A 79 -2.51 8.55 -21.11
C ALA A 79 -2.48 10.01 -21.55
N THR A 80 -2.15 10.28 -22.83
CA THR A 80 -2.07 11.64 -23.38
C THR A 80 -3.22 11.98 -24.32
N ALA A 81 -4.14 11.04 -24.58
CA ALA A 81 -5.29 11.28 -25.47
C ALA A 81 -6.33 12.24 -24.86
N GLY A 82 -6.35 12.38 -23.56
CA GLY A 82 -7.24 13.27 -22.82
C GLY A 82 -6.52 14.02 -21.69
N PRO A 83 -7.24 14.85 -20.92
CA PRO A 83 -6.69 15.60 -19.80
C PRO A 83 -6.51 14.72 -18.55
N HIS A 84 -5.92 13.53 -18.72
CA HIS A 84 -5.63 12.62 -17.62
C HIS A 84 -4.30 13.02 -16.96
N PHE A 85 -4.37 13.63 -15.79
CA PHE A 85 -3.21 14.04 -15.01
C PHE A 85 -3.17 13.25 -13.71
N LEU A 86 -1.99 12.76 -13.34
CA LEU A 86 -1.79 12.09 -12.07
C LEU A 86 -1.84 13.11 -10.92
N SER A 87 -2.49 12.74 -9.84
CA SER A 87 -2.57 13.54 -8.62
C SER A 87 -2.48 12.66 -7.38
N LEU A 88 -1.78 13.13 -6.36
CA LEU A 88 -1.77 12.45 -5.05
C LEU A 88 -3.16 12.39 -4.43
N HIS A 89 -4.01 13.38 -4.71
CA HIS A 89 -5.36 13.51 -4.18
C HIS A 89 -6.45 13.01 -5.16
N GLY A 90 -6.05 12.43 -6.28
CA GLY A 90 -6.99 11.99 -7.33
C GLY A 90 -7.71 10.66 -7.05
N GLY A 91 -7.57 10.10 -5.85
CA GLY A 91 -8.04 8.74 -5.55
C GLY A 91 -7.25 7.68 -6.32
N GLN A 92 -7.62 6.40 -6.17
CA GLN A 92 -7.01 5.29 -6.93
C GLN A 92 -5.46 5.27 -6.91
N PHE A 93 -4.88 5.69 -5.78
CA PHE A 93 -3.46 5.71 -5.49
C PHE A 93 -3.22 5.10 -4.11
N LEU A 94 -2.48 3.99 -4.07
CA LEU A 94 -2.27 3.19 -2.88
C LEU A 94 -0.76 3.01 -2.64
N ALA A 95 -0.31 3.19 -1.41
CA ALA A 95 1.04 2.84 -1.00
C ALA A 95 1.04 1.46 -0.34
N GLU A 96 1.84 0.54 -0.86
CA GLU A 96 2.23 -0.72 -0.24
C GLU A 96 3.56 -0.52 0.46
N VAL A 97 3.58 -0.67 1.77
CA VAL A 97 4.76 -0.48 2.61
C VAL A 97 5.17 -1.82 3.22
N GLN A 98 6.34 -2.31 2.85
CA GLN A 98 6.95 -3.46 3.51
C GLN A 98 7.62 -3.00 4.80
N ALA A 99 7.12 -3.48 5.92
CA ALA A 99 7.58 -3.08 7.24
C ALA A 99 8.01 -4.30 8.07
N VAL A 100 9.14 -4.18 8.74
CA VAL A 100 9.61 -5.19 9.69
C VAL A 100 9.03 -4.88 11.06
N PHE A 101 8.43 -5.88 11.66
CA PHE A 101 7.96 -5.89 13.02
C PHE A 101 8.69 -6.99 13.83
N SER A 102 8.62 -6.91 15.13
CA SER A 102 9.05 -7.97 16.03
C SER A 102 7.84 -8.50 16.78
N TRP A 103 7.54 -9.76 16.58
CA TRP A 103 6.53 -10.51 17.33
C TRP A 103 7.24 -11.35 18.40
N GLU A 104 6.96 -11.10 19.67
CA GLU A 104 7.59 -11.84 20.78
C GLU A 104 9.11 -12.03 20.62
N GLY A 105 9.77 -10.97 20.13
CA GLY A 105 11.21 -10.96 19.89
C GLY A 105 11.66 -11.53 18.53
N LYS A 106 10.79 -12.12 17.74
CA LYS A 106 11.10 -12.65 16.40
C LYS A 106 10.74 -11.63 15.33
N PRO A 107 11.66 -11.32 14.39
CA PRO A 107 11.36 -10.40 13.30
C PRO A 107 10.41 -11.07 12.29
N ASP A 108 9.45 -10.30 11.78
CA ASP A 108 8.57 -10.66 10.70
C ASP A 108 8.31 -9.46 9.79
N THR A 109 7.99 -9.69 8.52
CA THR A 109 7.74 -8.63 7.54
C THR A 109 6.28 -8.63 7.15
N LEU A 110 5.63 -7.47 7.35
CA LEU A 110 4.24 -7.23 7.00
C LEU A 110 4.14 -6.27 5.82
N GLN A 111 3.08 -6.41 5.06
CA GLN A 111 2.65 -5.44 4.05
C GLN A 111 1.56 -4.58 4.66
N LEU A 112 1.80 -3.27 4.69
CA LEU A 112 0.81 -2.26 5.10
C LEU A 112 0.35 -1.53 3.86
N PHE A 113 -0.96 -1.36 3.71
CA PHE A 113 -1.56 -0.60 2.63
C PHE A 113 -2.07 0.72 3.15
N LEU A 114 -1.66 1.81 2.50
CA LEU A 114 -2.01 3.15 2.91
C LEU A 114 -2.63 3.92 1.76
N THR A 115 -3.62 4.72 2.07
CA THR A 115 -4.23 5.69 1.15
C THR A 115 -4.15 7.10 1.71
N ILE A 116 -4.44 8.10 0.87
CA ILE A 116 -4.51 9.49 1.31
C ILE A 116 -5.94 9.77 1.76
N GLN A 117 -6.08 10.25 2.98
CA GLN A 117 -7.32 10.78 3.54
C GLN A 117 -7.25 12.30 3.56
N GLU A 118 -8.23 12.95 2.97
CA GLU A 118 -8.38 14.40 3.03
C GLU A 118 -9.07 14.81 4.33
N GLU A 119 -8.59 15.89 4.92
CA GLU A 119 -9.13 16.52 6.13
C GLU A 119 -9.30 18.03 5.90
N SER A 120 -10.03 18.70 6.76
CA SER A 120 -10.31 20.14 6.64
C SER A 120 -9.05 21.04 6.63
N ILE A 121 -7.96 20.57 7.21
CA ILE A 121 -6.68 21.31 7.34
C ILE A 121 -5.55 20.72 6.47
N GLY A 122 -5.83 19.72 5.63
CA GLY A 122 -4.83 19.08 4.78
C GLY A 122 -5.14 17.61 4.51
N SER A 123 -4.10 16.86 4.15
CA SER A 123 -4.22 15.43 3.88
C SER A 123 -3.18 14.64 4.64
N LYS A 124 -3.51 13.38 4.96
CA LYS A 124 -2.60 12.44 5.63
C LYS A 124 -2.64 11.06 5.01
N TRP A 125 -1.57 10.30 5.16
CA TRP A 125 -1.56 8.88 4.90
C TRP A 125 -2.25 8.13 6.04
N VAL A 126 -3.18 7.24 5.69
CA VAL A 126 -3.88 6.36 6.64
C VAL A 126 -3.69 4.91 6.23
N ILE A 127 -3.46 4.03 7.21
CA ILE A 127 -3.36 2.59 6.98
C ILE A 127 -4.77 2.05 6.80
N VAL A 128 -5.01 1.36 5.69
CA VAL A 128 -6.32 0.77 5.35
C VAL A 128 -6.32 -0.75 5.43
N ALA A 129 -5.15 -1.40 5.33
CA ALA A 129 -5.03 -2.85 5.47
C ALA A 129 -3.64 -3.26 5.94
N ALA A 130 -3.54 -4.45 6.51
CA ALA A 130 -2.30 -5.13 6.85
C ALA A 130 -2.38 -6.59 6.42
N GLN A 131 -1.33 -7.10 5.76
CA GLN A 131 -1.23 -8.48 5.28
C GLN A 131 0.12 -9.10 5.68
N GLY A 132 0.22 -10.44 5.60
CA GLY A 132 1.45 -11.16 5.89
C GLY A 132 1.62 -11.53 7.36
N LEU A 133 0.57 -11.46 8.16
CA LEU A 133 0.58 -11.88 9.56
C LEU A 133 0.49 -13.43 9.63
N ALA A 134 1.63 -14.10 9.42
CA ALA A 134 1.68 -15.57 9.42
C ALA A 134 1.14 -16.23 10.71
N TYR A 135 1.04 -15.47 11.80
CA TYR A 135 0.47 -15.95 13.05
C TYR A 135 -1.06 -15.89 13.08
N LEU A 136 -1.72 -15.08 12.24
CA LEU A 136 -3.18 -15.13 12.10
C LEU A 136 -3.64 -16.47 11.54
N ALA A 137 -2.86 -17.05 10.62
CA ALA A 137 -3.11 -18.37 10.06
C ALA A 137 -2.90 -19.52 11.08
N LYS A 138 -2.18 -19.27 12.18
CA LYS A 138 -1.92 -20.32 13.21
C LYS A 138 -3.02 -20.42 14.27
N GLY A 139 -3.97 -19.48 14.30
CA GLY A 139 -5.09 -19.50 15.25
C GLY A 139 -6.18 -20.54 14.95
N GLN A 140 -6.19 -21.10 13.76
CA GLN A 140 -7.11 -22.20 13.40
C GLN A 140 -6.50 -23.56 13.80
N LYS A 141 -6.39 -23.85 15.08
CA LYS A 141 -6.30 -25.22 15.56
C LYS A 141 -7.72 -25.75 15.71
N ASP A 142 -7.97 -26.82 14.96
CA ASP A 142 -9.17 -27.66 15.06
C ASP A 142 -9.25 -28.26 16.48
N THR A 143 -9.84 -27.51 17.40
CA THR A 143 -10.09 -27.95 18.75
C THR A 143 -11.58 -28.27 18.86
N GLY A 144 -11.91 -29.54 18.80
CA GLY A 144 -13.20 -30.21 18.98
C GLY A 144 -14.45 -29.32 19.05
N GLN A 145 -15.47 -29.69 18.28
CA GLN A 145 -16.72 -28.94 18.10
C GLN A 145 -17.40 -28.59 19.45
N VAL A 146 -17.17 -27.37 19.92
CA VAL A 146 -17.96 -26.76 20.98
C VAL A 146 -18.98 -25.85 20.29
N PHE A 147 -20.28 -26.06 20.50
CA PHE A 147 -21.35 -25.30 19.86
C PHE A 147 -22.51 -25.04 20.81
N LEU A 148 -23.23 -23.95 20.55
CA LEU A 148 -24.52 -23.66 21.19
C LEU A 148 -25.62 -24.38 20.39
N HIS A 149 -26.33 -25.31 21.06
CA HIS A 149 -27.34 -26.12 20.39
C HIS A 149 -28.54 -25.25 19.95
N PRO A 150 -29.03 -25.32 18.68
CA PRO A 150 -30.12 -24.45 18.18
C PRO A 150 -31.47 -24.63 18.89
N MET A 151 -31.66 -25.75 19.57
CA MET A 151 -32.88 -26.07 20.32
C MET A 151 -32.80 -25.69 21.81
N SER A 152 -31.74 -24.98 22.20
CA SER A 152 -31.56 -24.52 23.57
C SER A 152 -32.66 -23.50 23.96
N HIS A 153 -33.24 -23.65 25.14
CA HIS A 153 -34.24 -22.70 25.69
C HIS A 153 -33.55 -21.34 25.94
N GLU A 154 -34.37 -20.25 25.97
CA GLU A 154 -33.89 -18.87 26.21
C GLU A 154 -32.98 -18.74 27.45
N ILE A 155 -33.21 -19.57 28.48
CA ILE A 155 -32.38 -19.62 29.70
C ILE A 155 -30.94 -20.10 29.39
N GLU A 156 -30.75 -20.87 28.33
CA GLU A 156 -29.41 -21.42 27.97
C GLU A 156 -28.54 -20.41 27.24
N PHE A 157 -29.06 -19.28 26.73
CA PHE A 157 -28.24 -18.15 26.30
C PHE A 157 -27.41 -17.55 27.45
N MET A 158 -27.74 -17.84 28.70
CA MET A 158 -26.86 -17.59 29.85
C MET A 158 -25.51 -18.30 29.72
N ASN A 159 -25.42 -19.36 28.91
CA ASN A 159 -24.16 -20.05 28.59
C ASN A 159 -23.22 -19.23 27.70
N LEU A 160 -23.66 -18.12 27.10
CA LEU A 160 -22.77 -17.14 26.46
C LEU A 160 -21.69 -16.65 27.43
N PHE A 161 -22.00 -16.56 28.72
CA PHE A 161 -20.99 -16.25 29.74
C PHE A 161 -19.83 -17.23 29.75
N ARG A 162 -20.11 -18.54 29.56
CA ARG A 162 -19.08 -19.56 29.47
C ARG A 162 -18.27 -19.46 28.17
N ALA A 163 -18.93 -19.17 27.04
CA ALA A 163 -18.27 -18.95 25.76
C ALA A 163 -17.26 -17.79 25.83
N PHE A 164 -17.60 -16.69 26.50
CA PHE A 164 -16.69 -15.56 26.67
C PHE A 164 -15.59 -15.77 27.73
N GLN A 165 -15.74 -16.77 28.61
CA GLN A 165 -14.68 -17.17 29.54
C GLN A 165 -13.70 -18.17 28.90
N ASP A 166 -14.13 -18.90 27.88
CA ASP A 166 -13.32 -19.85 27.13
C ASP A 166 -12.65 -19.16 25.94
N ALA A 167 -11.64 -18.35 26.22
CA ALA A 167 -10.95 -17.55 25.22
C ALA A 167 -10.23 -18.41 24.16
N GLU A 168 -9.89 -19.67 24.48
CA GLU A 168 -9.21 -20.59 23.55
C GLU A 168 -10.15 -21.15 22.49
N ASN A 169 -11.42 -21.34 22.83
CA ASN A 169 -12.44 -21.91 21.95
C ASN A 169 -13.46 -20.87 21.44
N LEU A 170 -13.22 -19.59 21.64
CA LEU A 170 -14.14 -18.52 21.24
C LEU A 170 -14.48 -18.57 19.74
N HIS A 171 -13.54 -19.00 18.89
CA HIS A 171 -13.74 -19.18 17.44
C HIS A 171 -14.89 -20.16 17.11
N SER A 172 -15.15 -21.14 17.97
CA SER A 172 -16.24 -22.14 17.79
C SER A 172 -17.63 -21.52 17.96
N TYR A 173 -17.73 -20.34 18.54
CA TYR A 173 -18.99 -19.62 18.80
C TYR A 173 -19.25 -18.49 17.82
N VAL A 174 -18.35 -18.23 16.87
CA VAL A 174 -18.51 -17.26 15.79
C VAL A 174 -18.89 -17.98 14.50
N LYS A 175 -19.35 -17.23 13.52
CA LYS A 175 -19.71 -17.78 12.22
C LYS A 175 -18.48 -18.46 11.58
N GLU A 176 -18.68 -19.59 10.89
CA GLU A 176 -17.61 -20.43 10.33
C GLU A 176 -16.69 -19.67 9.36
N ASP A 177 -17.24 -18.69 8.64
CA ASP A 177 -16.51 -17.83 7.71
C ASP A 177 -16.05 -16.51 8.34
N PHE A 178 -16.15 -16.34 9.67
CA PHE A 178 -15.64 -15.16 10.35
C PHE A 178 -14.12 -15.12 10.32
N GLN A 179 -13.59 -14.08 9.68
CA GLN A 179 -12.16 -13.80 9.69
C GLN A 179 -11.95 -12.38 10.23
N PRO A 180 -11.12 -12.20 11.25
CA PRO A 180 -10.78 -10.88 11.72
C PRO A 180 -9.92 -10.16 10.67
N ASP A 181 -10.21 -8.90 10.40
CA ASP A 181 -9.40 -8.03 9.55
C ASP A 181 -7.96 -7.94 10.10
N GLY A 182 -6.99 -8.13 9.19
CA GLY A 182 -5.57 -8.14 9.55
C GLY A 182 -5.09 -6.85 10.22
N LEU A 183 -5.64 -5.70 9.85
CA LEU A 183 -5.32 -4.41 10.48
C LEU A 183 -5.83 -4.34 11.93
N SER A 184 -7.05 -4.81 12.18
CA SER A 184 -7.63 -4.85 13.53
C SER A 184 -6.82 -5.73 14.46
N VAL A 185 -6.37 -6.89 13.98
CA VAL A 185 -5.51 -7.79 14.76
C VAL A 185 -4.15 -7.16 15.01
N LEU A 186 -3.51 -6.58 13.99
CA LEU A 186 -2.24 -5.88 14.15
C LEU A 186 -2.34 -4.77 15.19
N TRP A 187 -3.42 -3.97 15.13
CA TRP A 187 -3.68 -2.91 16.09
C TRP A 187 -3.77 -3.44 17.53
N TYR A 188 -4.55 -4.51 17.73
CA TYR A 188 -4.72 -5.15 19.03
C TYR A 188 -3.39 -5.67 19.58
N GLU A 189 -2.58 -6.33 18.76
CA GLU A 189 -1.28 -6.87 19.13
C GLU A 189 -0.25 -5.79 19.49
N ILE A 190 -0.28 -4.67 18.77
CA ILE A 190 0.55 -3.49 19.08
C ILE A 190 0.14 -2.90 20.43
N GLN A 191 -1.16 -2.75 20.72
CA GLN A 191 -1.64 -2.23 22.01
C GLN A 191 -1.21 -3.13 23.17
N ARG A 192 -1.17 -4.43 22.96
CA ARG A 192 -0.67 -5.39 23.94
C ARG A 192 0.86 -5.47 24.02
N LYS A 193 1.57 -4.68 23.22
CA LYS A 193 3.04 -4.66 23.16
C LYS A 193 3.66 -6.00 22.76
N ARG A 194 2.89 -6.90 22.14
CA ARG A 194 3.38 -8.18 21.60
C ARG A 194 4.01 -7.99 20.22
N VAL A 195 3.54 -6.99 19.49
CA VAL A 195 4.08 -6.59 18.19
C VAL A 195 4.72 -5.20 18.32
N VAL A 196 5.95 -5.10 17.88
CA VAL A 196 6.73 -3.86 17.92
C VAL A 196 7.28 -3.54 16.54
N PHE A 197 6.96 -2.37 16.01
CA PHE A 197 7.51 -1.86 14.76
C PHE A 197 9.04 -1.70 14.86
N LYS A 198 9.75 -2.07 13.81
CA LYS A 198 11.21 -1.97 13.71
C LYS A 198 11.66 -0.99 12.63
N SER A 199 11.26 -1.25 11.37
CA SER A 199 11.69 -0.42 10.25
C SER A 199 10.81 -0.63 9.03
N VAL A 200 10.81 0.35 8.13
CA VAL A 200 10.33 0.17 6.75
C VAL A 200 11.51 -0.33 5.90
N VAL A 201 11.26 -1.33 5.07
CA VAL A 201 12.28 -1.92 4.18
C VAL A 201 11.99 -1.69 2.69
N GLY A 202 10.76 -1.36 2.34
CA GLY A 202 10.38 -1.06 0.96
C GLY A 202 9.06 -0.30 0.89
N VAL A 203 8.92 0.47 -0.19
CA VAL A 203 7.68 1.16 -0.54
C VAL A 203 7.44 0.97 -2.03
N ARG A 204 6.21 0.57 -2.38
CA ARG A 204 5.69 0.51 -3.75
C ARG A 204 4.40 1.31 -3.81
N PHE A 205 4.20 2.05 -4.88
CA PHE A 205 2.91 2.69 -5.11
C PHE A 205 2.17 1.99 -6.23
N HIS A 206 0.87 1.83 -6.06
CA HIS A 206 -0.07 1.31 -7.04
C HIS A 206 -0.89 2.46 -7.59
N CYS A 207 -0.95 2.60 -8.90
CA CYS A 207 -1.65 3.69 -9.56
C CYS A 207 -2.67 3.14 -10.57
N LEU A 208 -3.90 3.63 -10.46
CA LEU A 208 -5.06 3.26 -11.27
C LEU A 208 -5.77 4.50 -11.85
N GLN A 209 -5.10 5.65 -11.84
CA GLN A 209 -5.67 6.94 -12.25
C GLN A 209 -5.77 7.13 -13.76
N ILE A 210 -5.22 6.21 -14.55
CA ILE A 210 -5.35 6.22 -16.01
C ILE A 210 -6.31 5.11 -16.41
N ASP A 211 -7.43 5.45 -17.01
CA ASP A 211 -8.48 4.52 -17.38
C ASP A 211 -7.97 3.33 -18.18
N GLY A 212 -8.32 2.11 -17.77
CA GLY A 212 -7.88 0.87 -18.40
C GLY A 212 -6.43 0.50 -18.16
N TRP A 213 -5.72 1.20 -17.28
CA TRP A 213 -4.33 0.95 -16.95
C TRP A 213 -4.08 0.82 -15.46
N TYR A 214 -3.24 -0.14 -15.12
CA TYR A 214 -2.64 -0.28 -13.81
C TYR A 214 -1.13 -0.27 -13.94
N PHE A 215 -0.46 0.44 -13.05
CA PHE A 215 1.01 0.42 -12.97
C PHE A 215 1.50 0.62 -11.54
N THR A 216 2.72 0.15 -11.30
CA THR A 216 3.38 0.34 -10.00
C THR A 216 4.61 1.21 -10.13
N LEU A 217 4.88 1.95 -9.06
CA LEU A 217 6.08 2.77 -8.92
C LEU A 217 6.97 2.20 -7.83
N GLU A 218 8.25 2.06 -8.13
CA GLU A 218 9.28 1.74 -7.15
C GLU A 218 10.45 2.71 -7.30
N GLN A 219 11.17 2.92 -6.20
CA GLN A 219 12.38 3.72 -6.26
C GLN A 219 13.52 2.91 -6.86
N LYS A 220 14.12 3.45 -7.92
CA LYS A 220 15.32 2.90 -8.56
C LYS A 220 16.42 3.93 -8.52
N LEU A 221 17.54 3.59 -7.92
CA LEU A 221 18.72 4.44 -7.92
C LEU A 221 19.45 4.26 -9.27
N ARG A 222 19.53 5.35 -10.04
CA ARG A 222 20.28 5.39 -11.30
C ARG A 222 21.16 6.63 -11.35
N PRO A 223 22.33 6.57 -11.97
CA PRO A 223 23.18 7.74 -12.19
C PRO A 223 22.61 8.71 -13.24
N GLU A 224 21.53 8.34 -13.95
CA GLU A 224 20.92 9.07 -15.05
C GLU A 224 19.78 10.01 -14.59
N LEU A 225 19.32 10.90 -15.49
CA LEU A 225 18.28 11.92 -15.24
C LEU A 225 16.93 11.35 -14.74
N ASN A 226 16.63 10.09 -15.02
CA ASN A 226 15.39 9.40 -14.60
C ASN A 226 15.60 8.49 -13.39
N SER A 227 16.51 8.85 -12.50
CA SER A 227 16.66 8.21 -11.19
C SER A 227 15.50 8.60 -10.26
N GLY A 228 15.17 7.76 -9.33
CA GLY A 228 14.11 7.96 -8.37
C GLY A 228 12.92 7.03 -8.62
N TRP A 229 11.69 7.54 -8.54
CA TRP A 229 10.49 6.75 -8.77
C TRP A 229 10.28 6.46 -10.25
N LEU A 230 10.16 5.17 -10.60
CA LEU A 230 9.97 4.68 -11.97
C LEU A 230 8.84 3.67 -12.03
N ILE A 231 8.21 3.55 -13.20
CA ILE A 231 7.21 2.52 -13.46
C ILE A 231 7.94 1.18 -13.62
N THR A 232 7.69 0.26 -12.70
CA THR A 232 8.31 -1.07 -12.66
C THR A 232 7.37 -2.18 -13.13
N HIS A 233 6.08 -1.92 -13.15
CA HIS A 233 5.07 -2.80 -13.72
C HIS A 233 4.04 -1.97 -14.47
N LEU A 234 3.57 -2.47 -15.61
CA LEU A 234 2.54 -1.83 -16.43
C LEU A 234 1.61 -2.90 -17.00
N GLN A 235 0.33 -2.73 -16.80
CA GLN A 235 -0.70 -3.66 -17.26
C GLN A 235 -1.88 -2.88 -17.84
N ARG A 236 -2.41 -3.35 -18.99
CA ARG A 236 -3.51 -2.70 -19.68
C ARG A 236 -4.88 -2.95 -19.04
N GLN A 237 -5.06 -4.09 -18.38
CA GLN A 237 -6.31 -4.42 -17.70
C GLN A 237 -6.12 -4.19 -16.20
N LEU A 238 -7.16 -3.63 -15.57
CA LEU A 238 -7.20 -3.57 -14.11
C LEU A 238 -7.13 -5.00 -13.55
N PRO A 239 -6.38 -5.26 -12.47
CA PRO A 239 -6.57 -6.48 -11.70
C PRO A 239 -8.05 -6.59 -11.32
N ALA A 240 -8.58 -7.81 -11.21
CA ALA A 240 -10.00 -8.07 -10.92
C ALA A 240 -10.47 -7.35 -9.65
N ASP A 241 -9.56 -7.13 -8.71
CA ASP A 241 -9.72 -6.25 -7.56
C ASP A 241 -8.36 -5.62 -7.22
N PRO A 242 -8.16 -4.32 -7.48
CA PRO A 242 -6.92 -3.65 -7.13
C PRO A 242 -6.82 -3.34 -5.63
N ASN A 243 -7.90 -3.56 -4.87
CA ASN A 243 -7.90 -3.33 -3.44
C ASN A 243 -7.54 -4.64 -2.71
N PRO A 244 -6.32 -4.78 -2.18
CA PRO A 244 -5.90 -5.98 -1.47
C PRO A 244 -6.72 -6.24 -0.18
N VAL A 245 -7.60 -5.32 0.19
CA VAL A 245 -8.49 -5.43 1.36
C VAL A 245 -9.61 -6.46 1.16
N HIS A 246 -9.92 -6.87 -0.10
CA HIS A 246 -11.05 -7.73 -0.43
C HIS A 246 -10.66 -9.16 -0.87
N HIS A 247 -9.39 -9.56 -0.79
CA HIS A 247 -8.92 -10.89 -1.22
C HIS A 247 -8.54 -11.81 -0.05
N GLU A 248 -9.29 -11.80 1.04
CA GLU A 248 -9.30 -12.88 2.04
C GLU A 248 -10.72 -13.28 2.42
#